data_2b19568672ff74fac2236f33496e04b6
#
_entry.id   2b19568672ff74fac2236f33496e04b6
#
_cell.length_a   1.000
_cell.length_b   1.000
_cell.length_c   1.000
_cell.angle_alpha   90.00
_cell.angle_beta   90.00
_cell.angle_gamma   90.00
#
_symmetry.space_group_name_H-M   'P 1'
#
loop_
_entity.id
_entity.type
_entity.pdbx_description
1 polymer ?
#
loop_
_entity_poly.entity_id
_entity_poly.type
_entity_poly.pdbx_seq_one_letter_code
_entity_poly.pdbx_strand_id
1 'polypeptide(L)'
;GIRNIDTKYAFAGYSLEKLKFSIGVDFVSHNVKEFGYLENQLNLSYTYKIDVGRDLYFLPSIYLGIFNRKVDASNYIFEDQLVISEGVILPTSNDPSVTTPQTNNSFDAGVGAILYNETFLVGLSAKHINKAGISFDTEVNEKRDLSISVQGAYETEIDPYNRSSLPKNSYIFAYASITKIGDILKIYSSQELQF
;
A
#
# COMPACT_ATOMS: atom_id res chain seq x y z
N GLY A 1 -7.87 -13.06 -19.88
CA GLY A 1 -7.30 -12.39 -18.70
C GLY A 1 -7.09 -10.91 -19.00
N ILE A 2 -7.08 -10.06 -17.97
CA ILE A 2 -6.83 -8.62 -18.09
C ILE A 2 -5.41 -8.44 -18.65
N ARG A 3 -5.29 -7.76 -19.77
CA ARG A 3 -4.01 -7.44 -20.40
C ARG A 3 -3.67 -5.97 -20.16
N ASN A 4 -2.39 -5.62 -20.25
CA ASN A 4 -1.91 -4.23 -20.14
C ASN A 4 -2.12 -3.56 -18.77
N ILE A 5 -1.79 -4.28 -17.68
CA ILE A 5 -1.61 -3.69 -16.35
C ILE A 5 -0.14 -3.27 -16.24
N ASP A 6 0.10 -2.01 -15.93
CA ASP A 6 1.43 -1.45 -15.66
C ASP A 6 1.44 -0.83 -14.27
N THR A 7 2.31 -1.33 -13.39
CA THR A 7 2.50 -0.77 -12.05
C THR A 7 3.96 -0.36 -11.88
N LYS A 8 4.16 0.90 -11.54
CA LYS A 8 5.48 1.48 -11.27
C LYS A 8 5.55 1.88 -9.81
N TYR A 9 6.68 1.57 -9.18
CA TYR A 9 6.95 1.92 -7.80
C TYR A 9 8.35 2.52 -7.69
N ALA A 10 8.48 3.60 -6.95
CA ALA A 10 9.75 4.20 -6.60
C ALA A 10 9.70 4.68 -5.14
N PHE A 11 10.80 4.56 -4.44
CA PHE A 11 10.91 5.09 -3.09
C PHE A 11 12.28 5.65 -2.83
N ALA A 12 12.36 6.60 -1.90
CA ALA A 12 13.59 7.14 -1.36
C ALA A 12 13.41 7.42 0.13
N GLY A 13 14.46 7.21 0.91
CA GLY A 13 14.45 7.50 2.33
C GLY A 13 15.78 8.06 2.79
N TYR A 14 15.73 8.94 3.78
CA TYR A 14 16.90 9.51 4.40
C TYR A 14 16.77 9.54 5.91
N SER A 15 17.78 9.01 6.61
CA SER A 15 17.83 8.96 8.07
C SER A 15 18.82 9.99 8.60
N LEU A 16 18.35 10.81 9.51
CA LEU A 16 19.14 11.84 10.22
C LEU A 16 19.42 11.31 11.63
N GLU A 17 20.42 10.44 11.76
CA GLU A 17 20.75 9.73 13.01
C GLU A 17 20.99 10.67 14.19
N LYS A 18 21.68 11.81 13.98
CA LYS A 18 21.94 12.80 15.01
C LYS A 18 20.65 13.45 15.56
N LEU A 19 19.62 13.54 14.75
CA LEU A 19 18.32 14.12 15.09
C LEU A 19 17.28 13.05 15.40
N LYS A 20 17.66 11.77 15.31
CA LYS A 20 16.82 10.60 15.61
C LYS A 20 15.53 10.53 14.81
N PHE A 21 15.53 11.00 13.56
CA PHE A 21 14.37 10.87 12.67
C PHE A 21 14.75 10.46 11.25
N SER A 22 13.79 9.93 10.56
CA SER A 22 13.89 9.56 9.15
C SER A 22 12.71 10.12 8.37
N ILE A 23 12.97 10.49 7.12
CA ILE A 23 11.96 10.93 6.16
C ILE A 23 11.98 9.95 5.00
N GLY A 24 10.82 9.54 4.55
CA GLY A 24 10.65 8.70 3.36
C GLY A 24 9.65 9.30 2.40
N VAL A 25 9.89 9.08 1.12
CA VAL A 25 8.97 9.42 0.02
C VAL A 25 8.78 8.18 -0.81
N ASP A 26 7.55 7.84 -1.13
CA ASP A 26 7.24 6.79 -2.09
C ASP A 26 6.20 7.24 -3.11
N PHE A 27 6.35 6.72 -4.31
CA PHE A 27 5.48 6.96 -5.44
C PHE A 27 5.01 5.63 -6.03
N VAL A 28 3.71 5.52 -6.24
CA VAL A 28 3.08 4.40 -6.94
C VAL A 28 2.27 4.93 -8.11
N SER A 29 2.44 4.33 -9.29
CA SER A 29 1.59 4.56 -10.44
C SER A 29 1.03 3.24 -10.91
N HIS A 30 -0.29 3.12 -10.95
CA HIS A 30 -1.00 1.94 -11.42
C HIS A 30 -1.87 2.31 -12.61
N ASN A 31 -1.61 1.66 -13.75
CA ASN A 31 -2.29 1.94 -15.00
C ASN A 31 -2.90 0.66 -15.57
N VAL A 32 -4.21 0.64 -15.75
CA VAL A 32 -4.95 -0.44 -16.40
C VAL A 32 -5.49 0.11 -17.73
N LYS A 33 -4.65 0.02 -18.77
CA LYS A 33 -4.91 0.65 -20.07
C LYS A 33 -6.21 0.18 -20.72
N GLU A 34 -6.58 -1.09 -20.51
CA GLU A 34 -7.80 -1.68 -21.06
C GLU A 34 -9.07 -0.99 -20.52
N PHE A 35 -9.01 -0.49 -19.30
CA PHE A 35 -10.11 0.20 -18.64
C PHE A 35 -9.91 1.71 -18.52
N GLY A 36 -8.93 2.29 -19.22
CA GLY A 36 -8.64 3.72 -19.11
C GLY A 36 -8.39 4.20 -17.68
N TYR A 37 -8.05 3.27 -16.73
CA TYR A 37 -7.85 3.58 -15.32
C TYR A 37 -6.40 3.91 -15.04
N LEU A 38 -6.18 5.07 -14.44
CA LEU A 38 -4.88 5.52 -13.94
C LEU A 38 -5.01 5.96 -12.50
N GLU A 39 -4.18 5.40 -11.61
CA GLU A 39 -4.01 5.86 -10.22
C GLU A 39 -2.55 6.22 -10.00
N ASN A 40 -2.32 7.44 -9.51
CA ASN A 40 -1.02 7.88 -9.03
C ASN A 40 -1.13 8.22 -7.55
N GLN A 41 -0.18 7.75 -6.76
CA GLN A 41 -0.09 8.01 -5.34
C GLN A 41 1.32 8.48 -4.99
N LEU A 42 1.41 9.57 -4.25
CA LEU A 42 2.65 10.07 -3.66
C LEU A 42 2.48 10.13 -2.15
N ASN A 43 3.37 9.50 -1.40
CA ASN A 43 3.36 9.50 0.06
C ASN A 43 4.64 10.13 0.61
N LEU A 44 4.49 10.86 1.69
CA LEU A 44 5.57 11.36 2.54
C LEU A 44 5.43 10.71 3.92
N SER A 45 6.50 10.12 4.43
CA SER A 45 6.54 9.51 5.75
C SER A 45 7.57 10.20 6.64
N TYR A 46 7.25 10.29 7.93
CA TYR A 46 8.15 10.77 8.98
C TYR A 46 8.15 9.73 10.10
N THR A 47 9.33 9.33 10.53
CA THR A 47 9.54 8.37 11.61
C THR A 47 10.53 8.92 12.61
N TYR A 48 10.18 8.89 13.89
CA TYR A 48 11.07 9.31 14.97
C TYR A 48 11.59 8.10 15.73
N LYS A 49 12.88 8.09 16.12
CA LYS A 49 13.50 7.00 16.87
C LYS A 49 13.62 7.36 18.35
N ILE A 50 12.98 6.55 19.19
CA ILE A 50 13.03 6.67 20.66
C ILE A 50 13.78 5.47 21.22
N ASP A 51 14.83 5.74 22.01
CA ASP A 51 15.53 4.72 22.76
C ASP A 51 14.74 4.44 24.05
N VAL A 52 14.15 3.24 24.17
CA VAL A 52 13.27 2.87 25.30
C VAL A 52 14.03 2.11 26.39
N GLY A 53 15.15 1.49 26.02
CA GLY A 53 15.96 0.69 26.95
C GLY A 53 17.25 0.21 26.30
N ARG A 54 17.91 -0.76 26.93
CA ARG A 54 19.10 -1.38 26.31
C ARG A 54 18.68 -2.11 25.05
N ASP A 55 19.20 -1.64 23.90
CA ASP A 55 18.99 -2.23 22.58
C ASP A 55 17.51 -2.36 22.16
N LEU A 56 16.61 -1.58 22.79
CA LEU A 56 15.19 -1.54 22.47
C LEU A 56 14.81 -0.16 21.95
N TYR A 57 14.24 -0.13 20.76
CA TYR A 57 13.89 1.08 20.03
C TYR A 57 12.40 1.10 19.71
N PHE A 58 11.78 2.26 19.89
CA PHE A 58 10.40 2.53 19.50
C PHE A 58 10.37 3.59 18.39
N LEU A 59 9.73 3.27 17.28
CA LEU A 59 9.65 4.11 16.08
C LEU A 59 8.19 4.48 15.78
N PRO A 60 7.65 5.53 16.41
CA PRO A 60 6.39 6.10 15.95
C PRO A 60 6.57 6.76 14.58
N SER A 61 5.58 6.61 13.73
CA SER A 61 5.58 7.16 12.37
C SER A 61 4.22 7.73 11.97
N ILE A 62 4.26 8.74 11.12
CA ILE A 62 3.10 9.27 10.43
C ILE A 62 3.38 9.23 8.93
N TYR A 63 2.33 9.06 8.12
CA TYR A 63 2.44 9.28 6.69
C TYR A 63 1.28 10.16 6.20
N LEU A 64 1.56 10.92 5.15
CA LEU A 64 0.63 11.78 4.44
C LEU A 64 0.74 11.45 2.96
N GLY A 65 -0.37 11.22 2.30
CA GLY A 65 -0.41 10.86 0.90
C GLY A 65 -1.39 11.71 0.10
N ILE A 66 -1.10 11.85 -1.19
CA ILE A 66 -2.01 12.39 -2.17
C ILE A 66 -2.25 11.34 -3.25
N PHE A 67 -3.53 11.19 -3.63
CA PHE A 67 -3.97 10.32 -4.69
C PHE A 67 -4.56 11.14 -5.82
N ASN A 68 -4.21 10.76 -7.03
CA ASN A 68 -4.87 11.21 -8.24
C ASN A 68 -5.37 9.97 -8.98
N ARG A 69 -6.67 9.85 -9.16
CA ARG A 69 -7.31 8.79 -9.94
C ARG A 69 -7.99 9.38 -11.13
N LYS A 70 -7.87 8.71 -12.24
CA LYS A 70 -8.53 9.07 -13.49
C LYS A 70 -9.16 7.83 -14.12
N VAL A 71 -10.40 7.98 -14.59
CA VAL A 71 -11.05 7.01 -15.47
C VAL A 71 -11.38 7.70 -16.77
N ASP A 72 -10.94 7.11 -17.87
CA ASP A 72 -11.26 7.57 -19.22
C ASP A 72 -12.12 6.50 -19.90
N ALA A 73 -13.41 6.77 -19.98
CA ALA A 73 -14.40 5.85 -20.54
C ALA A 73 -14.64 6.05 -22.04
N SER A 74 -13.85 6.89 -22.70
CA SER A 74 -14.03 7.24 -24.13
C SER A 74 -13.97 6.04 -25.09
N ASN A 75 -13.31 4.96 -24.66
CA ASN A 75 -13.20 3.73 -25.44
C ASN A 75 -14.23 2.66 -25.06
N TYR A 76 -15.16 2.95 -24.16
CA TYR A 76 -16.20 2.01 -23.77
C TYR A 76 -17.38 2.09 -24.72
N ILE A 77 -18.07 0.95 -24.86
CA ILE A 77 -19.34 0.86 -25.57
C ILE A 77 -20.42 0.82 -24.50
N PHE A 78 -21.28 1.82 -24.50
CA PHE A 78 -22.38 1.96 -23.57
C PHE A 78 -23.67 1.40 -24.16
N GLU A 79 -24.65 1.12 -23.30
CA GLU A 79 -25.91 0.51 -23.69
C GLU A 79 -26.67 1.36 -24.72
N ASP A 80 -26.63 2.69 -24.61
CA ASP A 80 -27.28 3.63 -25.52
C ASP A 80 -26.68 3.62 -26.93
N GLN A 81 -25.49 3.08 -27.11
CA GLN A 81 -24.86 2.89 -28.43
C GLN A 81 -25.28 1.58 -29.12
N LEU A 82 -25.92 0.65 -28.40
CA LEU A 82 -26.27 -0.67 -28.91
C LEU A 82 -27.66 -0.64 -29.57
N VAL A 83 -27.72 -0.66 -30.90
CA VAL A 83 -28.97 -0.85 -31.63
C VAL A 83 -29.17 -2.33 -31.89
N ILE A 84 -29.73 -3.04 -30.89
CA ILE A 84 -29.88 -4.50 -30.93
C ILE A 84 -30.71 -4.98 -32.13
N SER A 85 -31.74 -4.23 -32.51
CA SER A 85 -32.60 -4.58 -33.64
C SER A 85 -31.90 -4.56 -35.01
N GLU A 86 -30.82 -3.79 -35.11
CA GLU A 86 -30.07 -3.61 -36.36
C GLU A 86 -28.67 -4.23 -36.30
N GLY A 87 -28.25 -4.69 -35.12
CA GLY A 87 -26.91 -5.25 -34.89
C GLY A 87 -25.78 -4.22 -35.07
N VAL A 88 -26.07 -2.93 -34.82
CA VAL A 88 -25.14 -1.81 -35.06
C VAL A 88 -24.74 -1.17 -33.75
N ILE A 89 -23.49 -0.69 -33.70
CA ILE A 89 -22.96 0.12 -32.59
C ILE A 89 -22.88 1.57 -33.10
N LEU A 90 -23.59 2.48 -32.43
CA LEU A 90 -23.52 3.91 -32.75
C LEU A 90 -22.14 4.47 -32.35
N PRO A 91 -21.60 5.42 -33.14
CA PRO A 91 -20.26 5.96 -32.90
C PRO A 91 -20.17 6.89 -31.66
N THR A 92 -21.30 7.37 -31.17
CA THR A 92 -21.38 8.33 -30.05
C THR A 92 -22.34 7.84 -28.98
N SER A 93 -21.98 8.00 -27.72
CA SER A 93 -22.86 7.80 -26.57
C SER A 93 -23.32 9.16 -26.02
N ASN A 94 -24.52 9.20 -25.48
CA ASN A 94 -25.05 10.35 -24.74
C ASN A 94 -24.81 10.24 -23.26
N ASP A 95 -24.14 9.15 -22.80
CA ASP A 95 -23.81 8.97 -21.39
C ASP A 95 -22.80 10.04 -20.92
N PRO A 96 -23.09 10.79 -19.84
CA PRO A 96 -22.20 11.83 -19.35
C PRO A 96 -20.81 11.32 -18.96
N SER A 97 -20.67 10.04 -18.62
CA SER A 97 -19.39 9.42 -18.25
C SER A 97 -18.39 9.33 -19.40
N VAL A 98 -18.88 9.39 -20.65
CA VAL A 98 -18.06 9.29 -21.88
C VAL A 98 -17.43 10.63 -22.24
N THR A 99 -18.16 11.72 -22.00
CA THR A 99 -17.81 13.05 -22.54
C THR A 99 -16.72 13.75 -21.72
N THR A 100 -16.46 13.28 -20.50
CA THR A 100 -15.48 13.93 -19.61
C THR A 100 -14.72 12.88 -18.81
N PRO A 101 -13.38 12.80 -18.92
CA PRO A 101 -12.58 11.95 -18.05
C PRO A 101 -12.85 12.30 -16.59
N GLN A 102 -13.28 11.31 -15.82
CA GLN A 102 -13.56 11.50 -14.40
C GLN A 102 -12.24 11.47 -13.61
N THR A 103 -12.01 12.49 -12.81
CA THR A 103 -10.81 12.62 -12.00
C THR A 103 -11.19 12.80 -10.53
N ASN A 104 -10.58 12.01 -9.64
CA ASN A 104 -10.70 12.17 -8.20
C ASN A 104 -9.32 12.44 -7.62
N ASN A 105 -9.22 13.54 -6.86
CA ASN A 105 -8.04 13.88 -6.08
C ASN A 105 -8.41 13.76 -4.61
N SER A 106 -7.64 13.00 -3.86
CA SER A 106 -7.88 12.81 -2.44
C SER A 106 -6.59 12.82 -1.64
N PHE A 107 -6.70 13.23 -0.39
CA PHE A 107 -5.64 13.21 0.60
C PHE A 107 -5.78 11.96 1.47
N ASP A 108 -4.67 11.36 1.84
CA ASP A 108 -4.61 10.20 2.72
C ASP A 108 -3.68 10.44 3.90
N ALA A 109 -4.01 9.83 5.02
CA ALA A 109 -3.20 9.91 6.22
C ALA A 109 -3.18 8.57 6.95
N GLY A 110 -2.10 8.32 7.66
CA GLY A 110 -1.97 7.16 8.51
C GLY A 110 -0.89 7.33 9.56
N VAL A 111 -0.89 6.38 10.48
CA VAL A 111 0.05 6.31 11.58
C VAL A 111 0.61 4.91 11.70
N GLY A 112 1.79 4.79 12.25
CA GLY A 112 2.42 3.51 12.54
C GLY A 112 3.31 3.60 13.76
N ALA A 113 3.65 2.43 14.30
CA ALA A 113 4.65 2.29 15.34
C ALA A 113 5.35 0.96 15.20
N ILE A 114 6.66 0.95 15.42
CA ILE A 114 7.46 -0.26 15.44
C ILE A 114 8.22 -0.27 16.77
N LEU A 115 8.21 -1.41 17.45
CA LEU A 115 9.08 -1.71 18.58
C LEU A 115 10.02 -2.84 18.14
N TYR A 116 11.32 -2.63 18.23
CA TYR A 116 12.29 -3.61 17.78
C TYR A 116 13.58 -3.60 18.60
N ASN A 117 14.26 -4.71 18.57
CA ASN A 117 15.65 -4.89 18.98
C ASN A 117 16.38 -5.78 17.95
N GLU A 118 17.56 -6.31 18.30
CA GLU A 118 18.33 -7.20 17.44
C GLU A 118 17.63 -8.54 17.15
N THR A 119 16.70 -8.97 18.01
CA THR A 119 16.08 -10.30 17.96
C THR A 119 14.65 -10.27 17.46
N PHE A 120 13.88 -9.24 17.78
CA PHE A 120 12.47 -9.18 17.39
C PHE A 120 12.04 -7.80 16.89
N LEU A 121 10.97 -7.81 16.14
CA LEU A 121 10.25 -6.63 15.68
C LEU A 121 8.75 -6.85 15.87
N VAL A 122 8.05 -5.87 16.43
CA VAL A 122 6.60 -5.81 16.46
C VAL A 122 6.16 -4.47 15.89
N GLY A 123 5.27 -4.49 14.92
CA GLY A 123 4.78 -3.30 14.24
C GLY A 123 3.26 -3.23 14.21
N LEU A 124 2.75 -2.01 14.34
CA LEU A 124 1.34 -1.65 14.20
C LEU A 124 1.22 -0.54 13.18
N SER A 125 0.20 -0.56 12.34
CA SER A 125 -0.11 0.56 11.45
C SER A 125 -1.60 0.70 11.20
N ALA A 126 -2.04 1.94 11.03
CA ALA A 126 -3.38 2.27 10.59
C ALA A 126 -3.26 3.25 9.41
N LYS A 127 -3.75 2.83 8.24
CA LYS A 127 -3.78 3.62 7.00
C LYS A 127 -5.21 4.05 6.68
N HIS A 128 -5.34 5.14 5.92
CA HIS A 128 -6.63 5.68 5.51
C HIS A 128 -7.50 6.14 6.70
N ILE A 129 -6.86 6.70 7.74
CA ILE A 129 -7.54 7.13 8.97
C ILE A 129 -8.53 8.27 8.72
N ASN A 130 -8.29 9.09 7.70
CA ASN A 130 -9.16 10.18 7.28
C ASN A 130 -10.32 9.72 6.38
N LYS A 131 -10.37 8.42 6.01
CA LYS A 131 -11.42 7.84 5.15
C LYS A 131 -11.71 8.71 3.93
N ALA A 132 -10.68 9.04 3.18
CA ALA A 132 -10.77 9.91 2.01
C ALA A 132 -11.83 9.42 1.02
N GLY A 133 -12.59 10.35 0.43
CA GLY A 133 -13.58 10.06 -0.60
C GLY A 133 -12.89 9.50 -1.85
N ILE A 134 -13.42 8.41 -2.39
CA ILE A 134 -12.86 7.71 -3.55
C ILE A 134 -13.81 7.70 -4.75
N SER A 135 -15.03 8.21 -4.57
CA SER A 135 -16.01 8.30 -5.64
C SER A 135 -15.61 9.32 -6.69
N PHE A 136 -15.93 9.03 -7.94
CA PHE A 136 -15.87 9.98 -9.05
C PHE A 136 -17.16 10.80 -9.15
N ASP A 137 -18.25 10.31 -8.57
CA ASP A 137 -19.54 10.96 -8.54
C ASP A 137 -19.72 11.71 -7.21
N THR A 138 -20.23 12.93 -7.27
CA THR A 138 -20.50 13.77 -6.08
C THR A 138 -21.74 13.29 -5.30
N GLU A 139 -22.62 12.52 -5.93
CA GLU A 139 -23.81 11.96 -5.30
C GLU A 139 -23.51 10.67 -4.52
N VAL A 140 -22.43 9.97 -4.88
CA VAL A 140 -21.99 8.72 -4.24
C VAL A 140 -20.87 9.01 -3.27
N ASN A 141 -21.11 8.85 -1.98
CA ASN A 141 -20.12 9.09 -0.93
C ASN A 141 -19.35 7.80 -0.57
N GLU A 142 -18.65 7.24 -1.54
CA GLU A 142 -17.74 6.13 -1.28
C GLU A 142 -16.45 6.62 -0.62
N LYS A 143 -16.06 5.94 0.46
CA LYS A 143 -14.86 6.26 1.24
C LYS A 143 -13.88 5.10 1.24
N ARG A 144 -12.61 5.44 1.32
CA ARG A 144 -11.55 4.43 1.45
C ARG A 144 -11.65 3.76 2.82
N ASP A 145 -11.59 2.43 2.83
CA ASP A 145 -11.65 1.64 4.06
C ASP A 145 -10.41 1.85 4.91
N LEU A 146 -10.62 1.93 6.22
CA LEU A 146 -9.54 1.89 7.20
C LEU A 146 -8.78 0.57 7.07
N SER A 147 -7.45 0.66 6.96
CA SER A 147 -6.57 -0.50 6.93
C SER A 147 -5.76 -0.54 8.22
N ILE A 148 -5.89 -1.61 8.99
CA ILE A 148 -5.14 -1.85 10.22
C ILE A 148 -4.25 -3.07 10.01
N SER A 149 -2.96 -2.92 10.29
CA SER A 149 -2.00 -4.01 10.19
C SER A 149 -1.24 -4.21 11.50
N VAL A 150 -1.04 -5.47 11.86
CA VAL A 150 -0.15 -5.92 12.92
C VAL A 150 0.88 -6.83 12.28
N GLN A 151 2.15 -6.65 12.62
CA GLN A 151 3.23 -7.48 12.12
C GLN A 151 4.22 -7.81 13.22
N GLY A 152 4.85 -8.98 13.09
CA GLY A 152 5.92 -9.41 13.98
C GLY A 152 6.99 -10.16 13.21
N ALA A 153 8.24 -9.96 13.62
CA ALA A 153 9.37 -10.74 13.13
C ALA A 153 10.22 -11.17 14.33
N TYR A 154 10.84 -12.32 14.18
CA TYR A 154 11.77 -12.88 15.18
C TYR A 154 12.94 -13.51 14.43
N GLU A 155 14.15 -13.19 14.87
CA GLU A 155 15.40 -13.76 14.38
C GLU A 155 16.22 -14.28 15.52
N THR A 156 16.78 -15.47 15.38
CA THR A 156 17.68 -16.05 16.37
C THR A 156 18.72 -16.94 15.74
N GLU A 157 19.91 -16.94 16.30
CA GLU A 157 20.98 -17.87 15.94
C GLU A 157 20.63 -19.29 16.41
N ILE A 158 20.77 -20.28 15.52
CA ILE A 158 20.40 -21.68 15.81
C ILE A 158 21.47 -22.36 16.68
N ASP A 159 22.74 -22.04 16.45
CA ASP A 159 23.87 -22.68 17.15
C ASP A 159 24.90 -21.65 17.64
N PRO A 160 24.56 -20.81 18.63
CA PRO A 160 25.43 -19.76 19.14
C PRO A 160 26.72 -20.29 19.77
N TYR A 161 26.81 -21.60 20.05
CA TYR A 161 27.98 -22.23 20.65
C TYR A 161 28.77 -23.12 19.71
N ASN A 162 28.39 -23.18 18.41
CA ASN A 162 29.02 -24.01 17.38
C ASN A 162 29.15 -25.49 17.79
N ARG A 163 28.10 -26.07 18.39
CA ARG A 163 28.08 -27.47 18.86
C ARG A 163 27.47 -28.43 17.86
N SER A 164 26.81 -27.93 16.82
CA SER A 164 26.21 -28.73 15.75
C SER A 164 27.10 -28.77 14.52
N SER A 165 26.68 -29.56 13.51
CA SER A 165 27.33 -29.60 12.21
C SER A 165 26.87 -28.48 11.26
N LEU A 166 26.11 -27.52 11.75
CA LEU A 166 25.63 -26.39 10.96
C LEU A 166 26.77 -25.41 10.68
N PRO A 167 26.71 -24.67 9.57
CA PRO A 167 27.63 -23.58 9.32
C PRO A 167 27.59 -22.54 10.47
N LYS A 168 28.71 -21.88 10.71
CA LYS A 168 28.76 -20.77 11.68
C LYS A 168 27.83 -19.67 11.23
N ASN A 169 27.15 -19.01 12.20
CA ASN A 169 26.20 -17.95 11.98
C ASN A 169 24.95 -18.41 11.21
N SER A 170 24.45 -19.62 11.51
CA SER A 170 23.16 -20.07 11.00
C SER A 170 22.03 -19.45 11.79
N TYR A 171 21.07 -18.80 11.10
CA TYR A 171 19.94 -18.10 11.70
C TYR A 171 18.62 -18.67 11.23
N ILE A 172 17.63 -18.61 12.10
CA ILE A 172 16.22 -18.78 11.74
C ILE A 172 15.51 -17.44 11.84
N PHE A 173 14.80 -17.09 10.79
CA PHE A 173 13.96 -15.91 10.72
C PHE A 173 12.50 -16.34 10.55
N ALA A 174 11.61 -15.76 11.36
CA ALA A 174 10.17 -15.96 11.24
C ALA A 174 9.47 -14.61 11.16
N TYR A 175 8.51 -14.49 10.25
CA TYR A 175 7.71 -13.29 10.06
C TYR A 175 6.23 -13.65 9.95
N ALA A 176 5.37 -12.84 10.58
CA ALA A 176 3.93 -12.92 10.42
C ALA A 176 3.31 -11.52 10.35
N SER A 177 2.27 -11.38 9.55
CA SER A 177 1.47 -10.16 9.52
C SER A 177 0.00 -10.46 9.32
N ILE A 178 -0.83 -9.63 9.94
CA ILE A 178 -2.29 -9.64 9.82
C ILE A 178 -2.72 -8.23 9.42
N THR A 179 -3.46 -8.12 8.33
CA THR A 179 -4.00 -6.85 7.84
C THR A 179 -5.50 -6.97 7.64
N LYS A 180 -6.25 -6.07 8.28
CA LYS A 180 -7.69 -5.90 8.07
C LYS A 180 -7.94 -4.64 7.24
N ILE A 181 -8.68 -4.77 6.15
CA ILE A 181 -9.11 -3.66 5.25
C ILE A 181 -10.62 -3.80 5.07
N GLY A 182 -11.40 -2.91 5.68
CA GLY A 182 -12.85 -3.07 5.74
C GLY A 182 -13.22 -4.45 6.31
N ASP A 183 -13.90 -5.27 5.51
CA ASP A 183 -14.29 -6.64 5.89
C ASP A 183 -13.27 -7.71 5.45
N ILE A 184 -12.22 -7.33 4.74
CA ILE A 184 -11.20 -8.26 4.24
C ILE A 184 -10.11 -8.44 5.28
N LEU A 185 -9.83 -9.69 5.64
CA LEU A 185 -8.69 -10.08 6.48
C LEU A 185 -7.64 -10.78 5.63
N LYS A 186 -6.41 -10.26 5.67
CA LYS A 186 -5.23 -10.86 5.01
C LYS A 186 -4.26 -11.32 6.07
N ILE A 187 -3.79 -12.56 5.96
CA ILE A 187 -2.78 -13.15 6.84
C ILE A 187 -1.61 -13.59 5.95
N TYR A 188 -0.43 -13.21 6.35
CA TYR A 188 0.82 -13.60 5.70
C TYR A 188 1.81 -14.12 6.74
N SER A 189 2.54 -15.18 6.41
CA SER A 189 3.66 -15.68 7.21
C SER A 189 4.78 -16.19 6.33
N SER A 190 6.02 -16.02 6.77
CA SER A 190 7.20 -16.58 6.12
C SER A 190 8.20 -17.06 7.17
N GLN A 191 8.99 -18.05 6.78
CA GLN A 191 10.10 -18.58 7.56
C GLN A 191 11.29 -18.76 6.62
N GLU A 192 12.46 -18.42 7.09
CA GLU A 192 13.70 -18.53 6.33
C GLU A 192 14.80 -19.09 7.22
N LEU A 193 15.61 -19.98 6.65
CA LEU A 193 16.84 -20.49 7.25
C LEU A 193 18.02 -19.90 6.48
N GLN A 194 18.92 -19.23 7.16
CA GLN A 194 20.14 -18.67 6.59
C GLN A 194 21.34 -19.47 7.11
N PHE A 195 22.23 -19.84 6.17
CA PHE A 195 23.43 -20.63 6.46
C PHE A 195 24.69 -19.90 6.00
#